data_a8530ecd442a099d4bb8a17aedb4cf1d
#
_entry.id   a8530ecd442a099d4bb8a17aedb4cf1d
#
_cell.length_a   1.000
_cell.length_b   1.000
_cell.length_c   1.000
_cell.angle_alpha   90.00
_cell.angle_beta   90.00
_cell.angle_gamma   90.00
#
_symmetry.space_group_name_H-M   'P 1'
#
loop_
_entity.id
_entity.type
_entity.pdbx_description
1 polymer ?
#
loop_
_entity_poly.entity_id
_entity_poly.type
_entity_poly.pdbx_seq_one_letter_code
_entity_poly.pdbx_strand_id
1 'polypeptide(L)'
;MKRFGLAAVAALAIAAVTPASAQQVLKVGSTPTGIPFTFLDTKTNTIQGIMVDLVTEIGKDAGFNVQIEPMQFSALIPSLTSSKIDIIAAAMFITPPRKEVVDFSDPIYTYGEGLVVPKSDTKAYATQDDLKGQTVGAQVGTAFVDALKKTGLFAEVKAYDTIPDILRDVNTGRLKAGYADYPILAYNLKQGGFPEVRLVDGYKPVTVGSVGIGVRKGEAALLGKINASLAKLKANGTIDKILDKWGLKAQG
;
A
#
# COMPACT_ATOMS: atom_id res chain seq x y z
N MET A 1 81.59 -10.40 36.74
CA MET A 1 80.74 -10.91 35.67
C MET A 1 79.27 -10.56 35.95
N LYS A 2 78.73 -9.53 35.38
CA LYS A 2 77.35 -9.06 35.57
C LYS A 2 76.52 -9.52 34.42
N ARG A 3 75.44 -10.35 34.63
CA ARG A 3 74.52 -10.81 33.64
C ARG A 3 73.33 -9.83 33.64
N PHE A 4 73.12 -9.13 32.56
CA PHE A 4 71.90 -8.33 32.23
C PHE A 4 70.83 -9.25 31.67
N GLY A 5 69.68 -9.37 32.35
CA GLY A 5 68.52 -10.04 31.89
C GLY A 5 67.66 -9.04 31.09
N LEU A 6 67.41 -9.38 29.84
CA LEU A 6 66.44 -8.63 28.95
C LEU A 6 65.03 -9.10 29.25
N ALA A 7 64.18 -8.21 29.79
CA ALA A 7 62.75 -8.46 29.95
C ALA A 7 62.06 -8.03 28.68
N ALA A 8 61.49 -8.97 27.90
CA ALA A 8 60.65 -8.71 26.76
C ALA A 8 59.22 -8.41 27.24
N VAL A 9 58.74 -7.18 27.06
CA VAL A 9 57.35 -6.80 27.27
C VAL A 9 56.55 -7.13 26.04
N ALA A 10 55.72 -8.17 26.09
CA ALA A 10 54.75 -8.49 25.02
C ALA A 10 53.53 -7.57 25.17
N ALA A 11 53.38 -6.61 24.28
CA ALA A 11 52.16 -5.78 24.17
C ALA A 11 51.02 -6.57 23.50
N LEU A 12 50.04 -6.97 24.32
CA LEU A 12 48.82 -7.61 23.83
C LEU A 12 47.92 -6.52 23.16
N ALA A 13 47.84 -6.50 21.84
CA ALA A 13 46.91 -5.67 21.12
C ALA A 13 45.49 -6.28 21.25
N ILE A 14 44.66 -5.70 22.12
CA ILE A 14 43.22 -6.02 22.19
C ILE A 14 42.56 -5.40 20.97
N ALA A 15 42.26 -6.21 19.95
CA ALA A 15 41.42 -5.81 18.86
C ALA A 15 40.01 -5.58 19.40
N ALA A 16 39.56 -4.31 19.45
CA ALA A 16 38.19 -3.96 19.80
C ALA A 16 37.28 -4.48 18.68
N VAL A 17 36.64 -5.62 18.91
CA VAL A 17 35.55 -6.12 18.07
C VAL A 17 34.35 -5.22 18.32
N THR A 18 34.13 -4.24 17.45
CA THR A 18 32.89 -3.45 17.45
C THR A 18 31.74 -4.43 17.14
N PRO A 19 30.72 -4.56 18.02
CA PRO A 19 29.57 -5.40 17.70
C PRO A 19 28.93 -4.83 16.44
N ALA A 20 28.79 -5.68 15.42
CA ALA A 20 27.96 -5.35 14.26
C ALA A 20 26.54 -5.07 14.79
N SER A 21 26.11 -3.81 14.76
CA SER A 21 24.76 -3.44 15.17
C SER A 21 23.81 -4.20 14.25
N ALA A 22 23.05 -5.16 14.80
CA ALA A 22 22.03 -5.87 14.04
C ALA A 22 21.04 -4.82 13.51
N GLN A 23 20.86 -4.81 12.19
CA GLN A 23 19.96 -3.86 11.54
C GLN A 23 18.55 -4.06 12.10
N GLN A 24 17.90 -2.96 12.51
CA GLN A 24 16.54 -3.00 13.07
C GLN A 24 15.58 -3.64 12.05
N VAL A 25 14.70 -4.53 12.52
CA VAL A 25 13.63 -5.12 11.71
C VAL A 25 12.33 -4.39 12.03
N LEU A 26 11.70 -3.79 11.04
CA LEU A 26 10.41 -3.11 11.16
C LEU A 26 9.30 -3.97 10.53
N LYS A 27 8.19 -4.10 11.25
CA LYS A 27 7.00 -4.82 10.80
C LYS A 27 6.15 -3.92 9.90
N VAL A 28 5.87 -4.39 8.69
CA VAL A 28 5.17 -3.62 7.66
C VAL A 28 3.83 -4.28 7.34
N GLY A 29 2.73 -3.63 7.69
CA GLY A 29 1.39 -4.08 7.35
C GLY A 29 1.09 -3.86 5.86
N SER A 30 0.69 -4.94 5.18
CA SER A 30 0.34 -4.95 3.75
C SER A 30 -0.87 -5.84 3.50
N THR A 31 -1.66 -5.52 2.47
CA THR A 31 -2.85 -6.31 2.13
C THR A 31 -2.53 -7.45 1.16
N PRO A 32 -3.20 -8.62 1.26
CA PRO A 32 -2.96 -9.72 0.34
C PRO A 32 -3.76 -9.66 -0.97
N THR A 33 -4.59 -8.64 -1.21
CA THR A 33 -5.61 -8.66 -2.26
C THR A 33 -5.68 -7.40 -3.14
N GLY A 34 -4.68 -6.53 -3.06
CA GLY A 34 -4.65 -5.24 -3.78
C GLY A 34 -3.62 -5.19 -4.92
N ILE A 35 -3.55 -6.22 -5.78
CA ILE A 35 -2.64 -6.23 -6.95
C ILE A 35 -2.93 -5.03 -7.89
N PRO A 36 -1.93 -4.28 -8.38
CA PRO A 36 -0.48 -4.53 -8.34
C PRO A 36 0.25 -3.91 -7.14
N PHE A 37 -0.44 -3.24 -6.22
CA PHE A 37 0.22 -2.57 -5.09
C PHE A 37 0.72 -3.54 -4.02
N THR A 38 -0.16 -4.43 -3.55
CA THR A 38 0.18 -5.50 -2.58
C THR A 38 -0.72 -6.71 -2.81
N PHE A 39 -0.16 -7.90 -2.90
CA PHE A 39 -0.93 -9.13 -3.08
C PHE A 39 -0.15 -10.35 -2.59
N LEU A 40 -0.86 -11.40 -2.24
CA LEU A 40 -0.27 -12.69 -1.92
C LEU A 40 0.08 -13.43 -3.22
N ASP A 41 1.36 -13.64 -3.46
CA ASP A 41 1.82 -14.59 -4.48
C ASP A 41 1.67 -16.02 -3.93
N THR A 42 0.74 -16.77 -4.50
CA THR A 42 0.44 -18.13 -4.05
C THR A 42 1.53 -19.15 -4.38
N LYS A 43 2.47 -18.83 -5.28
CA LYS A 43 3.60 -19.69 -5.62
C LYS A 43 4.70 -19.60 -4.58
N THR A 44 4.97 -18.41 -4.09
CA THR A 44 6.02 -18.13 -3.10
C THR A 44 5.48 -18.04 -1.67
N ASN A 45 4.16 -17.93 -1.53
CA ASN A 45 3.46 -17.67 -0.26
C ASN A 45 3.97 -16.39 0.44
N THR A 46 4.31 -15.37 -0.35
CA THR A 46 4.80 -14.07 0.14
C THR A 46 3.95 -12.94 -0.39
N ILE A 47 3.84 -11.85 0.37
CA ILE A 47 3.24 -10.62 -0.11
C ILE A 47 4.23 -9.92 -1.05
N GLN A 48 3.75 -9.55 -2.23
CA GLN A 48 4.51 -8.85 -3.28
C GLN A 48 3.76 -7.63 -3.77
N GLY A 49 4.38 -6.84 -4.63
CA GLY A 49 3.77 -5.68 -5.29
C GLY A 49 4.57 -4.40 -5.13
N ILE A 50 4.06 -3.34 -5.74
CA ILE A 50 4.71 -2.01 -5.78
C ILE A 50 5.11 -1.53 -4.39
N MET A 51 4.20 -1.61 -3.41
CA MET A 51 4.45 -1.07 -2.08
C MET A 51 5.45 -1.91 -1.29
N VAL A 52 5.52 -3.22 -1.55
CA VAL A 52 6.50 -4.13 -0.94
C VAL A 52 7.89 -3.88 -1.51
N ASP A 53 8.00 -3.79 -2.84
CA ASP A 53 9.26 -3.44 -3.49
C ASP A 53 9.78 -2.08 -2.99
N LEU A 54 8.90 -1.09 -2.94
CA LEU A 54 9.25 0.27 -2.53
C LEU A 54 9.72 0.33 -1.06
N VAL A 55 8.96 -0.26 -0.12
CA VAL A 55 9.36 -0.22 1.30
C VAL A 55 10.63 -1.02 1.56
N THR A 56 10.89 -2.06 0.75
CA THR A 56 12.14 -2.82 0.80
C THR A 56 13.33 -1.98 0.35
N GLU A 57 13.21 -1.24 -0.75
CA GLU A 57 14.26 -0.32 -1.22
C GLU A 57 14.49 0.84 -0.23
N ILE A 58 13.41 1.37 0.35
CA ILE A 58 13.50 2.37 1.43
C ILE A 58 14.26 1.80 2.63
N GLY A 59 13.94 0.58 3.06
CA GLY A 59 14.63 -0.07 4.17
C GLY A 59 16.13 -0.22 3.94
N LYS A 60 16.53 -0.63 2.74
CA LYS A 60 17.94 -0.74 2.33
C LYS A 60 18.66 0.63 2.39
N ASP A 61 18.04 1.70 1.87
CA ASP A 61 18.65 3.04 1.89
C ASP A 61 18.65 3.67 3.28
N ALA A 62 17.58 3.47 4.06
CA ALA A 62 17.38 4.06 5.39
C ALA A 62 18.05 3.27 6.54
N GLY A 63 18.57 2.06 6.25
CA GLY A 63 19.32 1.25 7.23
C GLY A 63 18.43 0.41 8.14
N PHE A 64 17.28 -0.12 7.67
CA PHE A 64 16.46 -1.10 8.40
C PHE A 64 16.00 -2.24 7.48
N ASN A 65 15.71 -3.39 8.08
CA ASN A 65 15.07 -4.52 7.40
C ASN A 65 13.56 -4.43 7.54
N VAL A 66 12.82 -5.02 6.59
CA VAL A 66 11.37 -5.07 6.63
C VAL A 66 10.88 -6.50 6.82
N GLN A 67 9.85 -6.68 7.65
CA GLN A 67 9.09 -7.91 7.80
C GLN A 67 7.65 -7.61 7.38
N ILE A 68 7.21 -8.21 6.26
CA ILE A 68 5.87 -7.94 5.72
C ILE A 68 4.85 -8.79 6.48
N GLU A 69 3.84 -8.11 7.05
CA GLU A 69 2.74 -8.71 7.81
C GLU A 69 1.44 -8.59 7.00
N PRO A 70 0.89 -9.70 6.50
CA PRO A 70 -0.37 -9.68 5.76
C PRO A 70 -1.55 -9.40 6.69
N MET A 71 -2.40 -8.44 6.30
CA MET A 71 -3.62 -8.13 7.04
C MET A 71 -4.68 -7.47 6.16
N GLN A 72 -5.91 -7.44 6.65
CA GLN A 72 -7.00 -6.74 5.99
C GLN A 72 -6.78 -5.23 6.00
N PHE A 73 -7.28 -4.53 4.98
CA PHE A 73 -7.09 -3.08 4.85
C PHE A 73 -7.63 -2.31 6.07
N SER A 74 -8.81 -2.69 6.55
CA SER A 74 -9.44 -2.08 7.74
C SER A 74 -8.66 -2.29 9.04
N ALA A 75 -7.78 -3.31 9.10
CA ALA A 75 -6.96 -3.61 10.28
C ALA A 75 -5.63 -2.83 10.32
N LEU A 76 -5.22 -2.18 9.22
CA LEU A 76 -3.91 -1.53 9.11
C LEU A 76 -3.70 -0.41 10.14
N ILE A 77 -4.60 0.58 10.18
CA ILE A 77 -4.50 1.71 11.12
C ILE A 77 -4.59 1.24 12.58
N PRO A 78 -5.58 0.41 12.98
CA PRO A 78 -5.60 -0.14 14.34
C PRO A 78 -4.36 -0.92 14.71
N SER A 79 -3.77 -1.69 13.79
CA SER A 79 -2.53 -2.43 14.04
C SER A 79 -1.32 -1.51 14.20
N LEU A 80 -1.26 -0.41 13.44
CA LEU A 80 -0.21 0.59 13.56
C LEU A 80 -0.30 1.33 14.90
N THR A 81 -1.48 1.82 15.26
CA THR A 81 -1.70 2.60 16.49
C THR A 81 -1.52 1.77 17.76
N SER A 82 -1.78 0.44 17.69
CA SER A 82 -1.51 -0.50 18.79
C SER A 82 -0.10 -1.09 18.79
N SER A 83 0.80 -0.59 17.94
CA SER A 83 2.20 -1.04 17.82
C SER A 83 2.37 -2.53 17.44
N LYS A 84 1.37 -3.14 16.80
CA LYS A 84 1.50 -4.49 16.22
C LYS A 84 2.35 -4.47 14.94
N ILE A 85 2.31 -3.36 14.22
CA ILE A 85 3.17 -3.05 13.08
C ILE A 85 3.81 -1.67 13.26
N ASP A 86 4.87 -1.38 12.52
CA ASP A 86 5.62 -0.13 12.59
C ASP A 86 5.34 0.78 11.39
N ILE A 87 4.98 0.18 10.25
CA ILE A 87 4.78 0.85 8.97
C ILE A 87 3.53 0.29 8.30
N ILE A 88 2.76 1.13 7.59
CA ILE A 88 1.74 0.72 6.63
C ILE A 88 2.27 0.94 5.22
N ALA A 89 2.32 -0.12 4.40
CA ALA A 89 2.65 -0.07 2.98
C ALA A 89 1.60 -0.87 2.19
N ALA A 90 0.46 -0.24 1.89
CA ALA A 90 -0.72 -0.89 1.32
C ALA A 90 -1.54 0.03 0.39
N ALA A 91 -0.89 0.95 -0.33
CA ALA A 91 -1.53 1.95 -1.19
C ALA A 91 -2.64 2.76 -0.47
N MET A 92 -2.41 3.09 0.80
CA MET A 92 -3.37 3.83 1.60
C MET A 92 -3.38 5.31 1.22
N PHE A 93 -4.57 5.87 0.90
CA PHE A 93 -4.72 7.29 0.63
C PHE A 93 -4.41 8.14 1.85
N ILE A 94 -3.66 9.20 1.63
CA ILE A 94 -3.41 10.27 2.58
C ILE A 94 -4.68 11.12 2.67
N THR A 95 -5.41 11.05 3.80
CA THR A 95 -6.63 11.81 4.01
C THR A 95 -6.58 12.61 5.31
N PRO A 96 -7.31 13.75 5.42
CA PRO A 96 -7.32 14.53 6.65
C PRO A 96 -7.70 13.71 7.91
N PRO A 97 -8.78 12.88 7.91
CA PRO A 97 -9.10 12.09 9.10
C PRO A 97 -8.01 11.09 9.50
N ARG A 98 -7.32 10.47 8.52
CA ARG A 98 -6.21 9.56 8.81
C ARG A 98 -5.00 10.28 9.38
N LYS A 99 -4.72 11.52 8.90
CA LYS A 99 -3.64 12.35 9.41
C LYS A 99 -3.81 12.75 10.88
N GLU A 100 -5.00 12.66 11.44
CA GLU A 100 -5.21 12.90 12.87
C GLU A 100 -4.58 11.82 13.74
N VAL A 101 -4.51 10.58 13.24
CA VAL A 101 -4.07 9.40 14.01
C VAL A 101 -2.81 8.71 13.47
N VAL A 102 -2.39 9.04 12.24
CA VAL A 102 -1.23 8.45 11.52
C VAL A 102 -0.45 9.57 10.86
N ASP A 103 0.87 9.49 10.87
CA ASP A 103 1.71 10.34 10.02
C ASP A 103 2.00 9.62 8.70
N PHE A 104 2.04 10.35 7.58
CA PHE A 104 2.26 9.82 6.26
C PHE A 104 3.53 10.38 5.63
N SER A 105 4.18 9.57 4.82
CA SER A 105 5.24 10.01 3.93
C SER A 105 4.76 11.03 2.90
N ASP A 106 5.69 11.59 2.16
CA ASP A 106 5.40 12.32 0.94
C ASP A 106 4.61 11.43 -0.04
N PRO A 107 3.77 12.05 -0.91
CA PRO A 107 2.97 11.33 -1.89
C PRO A 107 3.82 10.49 -2.85
N ILE A 108 3.38 9.25 -3.11
CA ILE A 108 4.07 8.29 -3.98
C ILE A 108 3.40 8.20 -5.35
N TYR A 109 2.07 8.05 -5.36
CA TYR A 109 1.28 7.84 -6.56
C TYR A 109 -0.14 8.38 -6.33
N THR A 110 -0.78 8.93 -7.37
CA THR A 110 -2.12 9.54 -7.26
C THR A 110 -3.08 8.87 -8.23
N TYR A 111 -4.28 8.53 -7.77
CA TYR A 111 -5.34 7.97 -8.62
C TYR A 111 -6.71 8.22 -7.98
N GLY A 112 -7.76 7.94 -8.73
CA GLY A 112 -9.14 7.97 -8.25
C GLY A 112 -9.76 6.57 -8.18
N GLU A 113 -10.99 6.51 -7.65
CA GLU A 113 -11.79 5.30 -7.75
C GLU A 113 -12.14 4.99 -9.21
N GLY A 114 -12.20 3.70 -9.53
CA GLY A 114 -12.84 3.20 -10.72
C GLY A 114 -14.24 2.67 -10.41
N LEU A 115 -15.06 2.57 -11.43
CA LEU A 115 -16.40 1.99 -11.38
C LEU A 115 -16.44 0.72 -12.23
N VAL A 116 -16.92 -0.37 -11.62
CA VAL A 116 -17.20 -1.62 -12.34
C VAL A 116 -18.68 -1.98 -12.26
N VAL A 117 -19.18 -2.54 -13.34
CA VAL A 117 -20.55 -3.04 -13.45
C VAL A 117 -20.56 -4.40 -14.16
N PRO A 118 -21.66 -5.19 -14.13
CA PRO A 118 -21.79 -6.37 -14.95
C PRO A 118 -21.55 -6.04 -16.43
N LYS A 119 -20.86 -6.93 -17.15
CA LYS A 119 -20.53 -6.74 -18.57
C LYS A 119 -21.77 -6.62 -19.45
N SER A 120 -22.85 -7.29 -19.07
CA SER A 120 -24.17 -7.20 -19.74
C SER A 120 -24.85 -5.84 -19.58
N ASP A 121 -24.43 -5.05 -18.59
CA ASP A 121 -24.92 -3.69 -18.40
C ASP A 121 -24.10 -2.73 -19.29
N THR A 122 -24.66 -2.35 -20.41
CA THR A 122 -24.02 -1.49 -21.43
C THR A 122 -24.27 0.00 -21.21
N LYS A 123 -25.00 0.38 -20.16
CA LYS A 123 -25.29 1.79 -19.85
C LYS A 123 -23.99 2.57 -19.66
N ALA A 124 -23.93 3.77 -20.19
CA ALA A 124 -22.88 4.72 -19.89
C ALA A 124 -23.12 5.33 -18.51
N TYR A 125 -22.10 5.29 -17.65
CA TYR A 125 -22.09 5.89 -16.32
C TYR A 125 -20.97 6.93 -16.29
N ALA A 126 -21.32 8.20 -16.25
CA ALA A 126 -20.34 9.28 -16.22
C ALA A 126 -20.01 9.73 -14.78
N THR A 127 -21.01 9.66 -13.90
CA THR A 127 -20.90 10.13 -12.53
C THR A 127 -21.60 9.16 -11.55
N GLN A 128 -21.48 9.42 -10.26
CA GLN A 128 -22.16 8.65 -9.21
C GLN A 128 -23.69 8.81 -9.27
N ASP A 129 -24.20 9.96 -9.76
CA ASP A 129 -25.63 10.22 -9.90
C ASP A 129 -26.34 9.24 -10.83
N ASP A 130 -25.62 8.69 -11.82
CA ASP A 130 -26.15 7.68 -12.73
C ASP A 130 -26.54 6.37 -12.04
N LEU A 131 -26.07 6.15 -10.82
CA LEU A 131 -26.34 5.00 -9.96
C LEU A 131 -27.24 5.34 -8.77
N LYS A 132 -27.91 6.50 -8.78
CA LYS A 132 -28.81 6.92 -7.71
C LYS A 132 -29.85 5.83 -7.42
N GLY A 133 -30.06 5.55 -6.12
CA GLY A 133 -30.99 4.54 -5.63
C GLY A 133 -30.56 3.09 -5.84
N GLN A 134 -29.36 2.83 -6.36
CA GLN A 134 -28.80 1.48 -6.49
C GLN A 134 -28.03 1.06 -5.25
N THR A 135 -27.89 -0.26 -5.04
CA THR A 135 -26.91 -0.82 -4.10
C THR A 135 -25.55 -0.90 -4.79
N VAL A 136 -24.54 -0.33 -4.16
CA VAL A 136 -23.15 -0.32 -4.64
C VAL A 136 -22.23 -0.90 -3.59
N GLY A 137 -21.04 -1.36 -4.00
CA GLY A 137 -20.06 -1.96 -3.09
C GLY A 137 -18.73 -1.20 -3.08
N ALA A 138 -18.08 -1.17 -1.91
CA ALA A 138 -16.71 -0.69 -1.77
C ALA A 138 -16.01 -1.43 -0.62
N GLN A 139 -14.67 -1.39 -0.59
CA GLN A 139 -13.90 -2.08 0.44
C GLN A 139 -13.95 -1.31 1.77
N VAL A 140 -14.21 -2.02 2.86
CA VAL A 140 -14.28 -1.47 4.22
C VAL A 140 -12.95 -0.80 4.62
N GLY A 141 -13.04 0.33 5.32
CA GLY A 141 -11.86 1.10 5.76
C GLY A 141 -11.21 1.95 4.66
N THR A 142 -11.68 1.89 3.40
CA THR A 142 -11.23 2.80 2.35
C THR A 142 -11.93 4.16 2.42
N ALA A 143 -11.29 5.18 1.85
CA ALA A 143 -11.91 6.49 1.70
C ALA A 143 -13.17 6.47 0.81
N PHE A 144 -13.30 5.46 -0.03
CA PHE A 144 -14.42 5.31 -0.94
C PHE A 144 -15.74 5.01 -0.21
N VAL A 145 -15.73 4.13 0.80
CA VAL A 145 -16.95 3.81 1.57
C VAL A 145 -17.52 5.07 2.21
N ASP A 146 -16.68 5.87 2.85
CA ASP A 146 -17.11 7.08 3.55
C ASP A 146 -17.61 8.15 2.56
N ALA A 147 -16.87 8.32 1.44
CA ALA A 147 -17.27 9.25 0.39
C ALA A 147 -18.62 8.87 -0.23
N LEU A 148 -18.81 7.60 -0.59
CA LEU A 148 -20.06 7.11 -1.18
C LEU A 148 -21.24 7.25 -0.19
N LYS A 149 -21.06 6.89 1.07
CA LYS A 149 -22.12 7.04 2.10
C LYS A 149 -22.51 8.50 2.31
N LYS A 150 -21.53 9.41 2.30
CA LYS A 150 -21.74 10.85 2.50
C LYS A 150 -22.60 11.48 1.40
N THR A 151 -22.64 10.91 0.20
CA THR A 151 -23.46 11.44 -0.90
C THR A 151 -24.96 11.31 -0.65
N GLY A 152 -25.38 10.28 0.10
CA GLY A 152 -26.80 9.93 0.24
C GLY A 152 -27.48 9.49 -1.05
N LEU A 153 -26.75 9.24 -2.13
CA LEU A 153 -27.30 8.89 -3.46
C LEU A 153 -27.78 7.44 -3.53
N PHE A 154 -27.12 6.52 -2.82
CA PHE A 154 -27.30 5.08 -2.97
C PHE A 154 -28.34 4.54 -2.01
N ALA A 155 -29.09 3.50 -2.41
CA ALA A 155 -29.96 2.77 -1.51
C ALA A 155 -29.15 2.08 -0.40
N GLU A 156 -27.97 1.57 -0.77
CA GLU A 156 -27.01 0.95 0.15
C GLU A 156 -25.58 1.09 -0.38
N VAL A 157 -24.62 1.36 0.51
CA VAL A 157 -23.19 1.19 0.26
C VAL A 157 -22.74 -0.04 1.05
N LYS A 158 -22.71 -1.20 0.37
CA LYS A 158 -22.30 -2.48 0.94
C LYS A 158 -20.78 -2.51 1.13
N ALA A 159 -20.34 -2.77 2.35
CA ALA A 159 -18.93 -2.87 2.68
C ALA A 159 -18.42 -4.30 2.50
N TYR A 160 -17.30 -4.46 1.80
CA TYR A 160 -16.63 -5.73 1.54
C TYR A 160 -15.25 -5.77 2.17
N ASP A 161 -14.82 -6.94 2.61
CA ASP A 161 -13.48 -7.09 3.19
C ASP A 161 -12.37 -6.95 2.14
N THR A 162 -12.64 -7.40 0.91
CA THR A 162 -11.64 -7.38 -0.17
C THR A 162 -12.22 -6.88 -1.51
N ILE A 163 -11.36 -6.32 -2.36
CA ILE A 163 -11.75 -5.91 -3.72
C ILE A 163 -12.17 -7.11 -4.58
N PRO A 164 -11.50 -8.28 -4.55
CA PRO A 164 -11.98 -9.48 -5.24
C PRO A 164 -13.40 -9.91 -4.85
N ASP A 165 -13.86 -9.68 -3.63
CA ASP A 165 -15.24 -9.99 -3.23
C ASP A 165 -16.25 -9.06 -3.91
N ILE A 166 -15.91 -7.77 -4.05
CA ILE A 166 -16.71 -6.81 -4.83
C ILE A 166 -16.82 -7.29 -6.28
N LEU A 167 -15.67 -7.60 -6.90
CA LEU A 167 -15.62 -8.07 -8.28
C LEU A 167 -16.41 -9.36 -8.49
N ARG A 168 -16.36 -10.29 -7.53
CA ARG A 168 -17.13 -11.55 -7.57
C ARG A 168 -18.63 -11.31 -7.52
N ASP A 169 -19.10 -10.38 -6.66
CA ASP A 169 -20.52 -10.08 -6.56
C ASP A 169 -21.03 -9.32 -7.79
N VAL A 170 -20.24 -8.45 -8.39
CA VAL A 170 -20.54 -7.83 -9.70
C VAL A 170 -20.54 -8.89 -10.80
N ASN A 171 -19.54 -9.79 -10.83
CA ASN A 171 -19.41 -10.86 -11.84
C ASN A 171 -20.60 -11.83 -11.84
N THR A 172 -21.21 -12.05 -10.70
CA THR A 172 -22.38 -12.93 -10.56
C THR A 172 -23.72 -12.20 -10.59
N GLY A 173 -23.72 -10.89 -10.83
CA GLY A 173 -24.92 -10.05 -10.89
C GLY A 173 -25.60 -9.80 -9.52
N ARG A 174 -24.95 -10.17 -8.41
CA ARG A 174 -25.44 -9.90 -7.05
C ARG A 174 -25.25 -8.47 -6.60
N LEU A 175 -24.35 -7.75 -7.23
CA LEU A 175 -24.07 -6.34 -6.99
C LEU A 175 -24.21 -5.55 -8.28
N LYS A 176 -24.95 -4.45 -8.26
CA LYS A 176 -25.17 -3.59 -9.43
C LYS A 176 -23.89 -2.89 -9.88
N ALA A 177 -23.08 -2.40 -8.95
CA ALA A 177 -21.87 -1.67 -9.25
C ALA A 177 -20.88 -1.74 -8.09
N GLY A 178 -19.58 -1.76 -8.40
CA GLY A 178 -18.50 -1.75 -7.42
C GLY A 178 -17.55 -0.57 -7.63
N TYR A 179 -17.11 0.03 -6.54
CA TYR A 179 -16.11 1.08 -6.51
C TYR A 179 -14.85 0.58 -5.79
N ALA A 180 -13.71 0.78 -6.41
CA ALA A 180 -12.41 0.50 -5.81
C ALA A 180 -11.31 1.29 -6.53
N ASP A 181 -10.08 1.14 -6.07
CA ASP A 181 -8.89 1.72 -6.67
C ASP A 181 -8.80 1.39 -8.16
N TYR A 182 -8.84 2.42 -9.02
CA TYR A 182 -8.81 2.24 -10.48
C TYR A 182 -7.68 1.31 -10.95
N PRO A 183 -6.42 1.47 -10.49
CA PRO A 183 -5.34 0.58 -10.94
C PRO A 183 -5.56 -0.89 -10.54
N ILE A 184 -6.19 -1.15 -9.40
CA ILE A 184 -6.47 -2.51 -8.93
C ILE A 184 -7.58 -3.13 -9.78
N LEU A 185 -8.65 -2.40 -10.07
CA LEU A 185 -9.73 -2.85 -10.94
C LEU A 185 -9.22 -3.15 -12.35
N ALA A 186 -8.49 -2.20 -12.94
CA ALA A 186 -7.93 -2.33 -14.28
C ALA A 186 -6.99 -3.54 -14.39
N TYR A 187 -6.14 -3.76 -13.39
CA TYR A 187 -5.23 -4.90 -13.38
C TYR A 187 -5.98 -6.23 -13.32
N ASN A 188 -6.93 -6.39 -12.38
CA ASN A 188 -7.69 -7.63 -12.22
C ASN A 188 -8.48 -7.99 -13.48
N LEU A 189 -9.12 -7.01 -14.12
CA LEU A 189 -9.90 -7.24 -15.33
C LEU A 189 -9.02 -7.58 -16.55
N LYS A 190 -7.85 -6.95 -16.66
CA LYS A 190 -6.86 -7.28 -17.69
C LYS A 190 -6.36 -8.72 -17.59
N GLN A 191 -6.26 -9.28 -16.38
CA GLN A 191 -5.88 -10.68 -16.16
C GLN A 191 -6.99 -11.69 -16.45
N GLY A 192 -8.21 -11.24 -16.76
CA GLY A 192 -9.34 -12.11 -17.12
C GLY A 192 -10.00 -12.83 -15.95
N GLY A 193 -9.70 -12.45 -14.71
CA GLY A 193 -10.22 -13.12 -13.51
C GLY A 193 -11.74 -12.97 -13.29
N PHE A 194 -12.37 -11.99 -13.93
CA PHE A 194 -13.81 -11.66 -13.78
C PHE A 194 -14.43 -11.35 -15.15
N PRO A 195 -14.71 -12.38 -15.97
CA PRO A 195 -15.10 -12.20 -17.37
C PRO A 195 -16.44 -11.49 -17.58
N GLU A 196 -17.33 -11.54 -16.58
CA GLU A 196 -18.64 -10.89 -16.62
C GLU A 196 -18.65 -9.50 -15.98
N VAL A 197 -17.46 -8.92 -15.72
CA VAL A 197 -17.30 -7.55 -15.22
C VAL A 197 -16.67 -6.67 -16.29
N ARG A 198 -17.11 -5.44 -16.38
CA ARG A 198 -16.41 -4.38 -17.13
C ARG A 198 -16.07 -3.20 -16.25
N LEU A 199 -14.94 -2.59 -16.53
CA LEU A 199 -14.60 -1.25 -16.07
C LEU A 199 -15.44 -0.24 -16.88
N VAL A 200 -15.95 0.79 -16.25
CA VAL A 200 -16.73 1.82 -16.91
C VAL A 200 -15.81 2.87 -17.50
N ASP A 201 -15.66 2.85 -18.82
CA ASP A 201 -14.94 3.89 -19.53
C ASP A 201 -15.71 5.23 -19.46
N GLY A 202 -14.98 6.32 -19.26
CA GLY A 202 -15.57 7.65 -19.16
C GLY A 202 -16.17 8.01 -17.80
N TYR A 203 -16.17 7.09 -16.81
CA TYR A 203 -16.49 7.43 -15.43
C TYR A 203 -15.48 8.44 -14.88
N LYS A 204 -16.00 9.51 -14.28
CA LYS A 204 -15.19 10.57 -13.68
C LYS A 204 -15.07 10.32 -12.18
N PRO A 205 -13.87 9.98 -11.68
CA PRO A 205 -13.68 9.74 -10.25
C PRO A 205 -13.95 11.02 -9.44
N VAL A 206 -14.60 10.86 -8.31
CA VAL A 206 -14.91 11.94 -7.35
C VAL A 206 -13.93 11.91 -6.19
N THR A 207 -13.50 10.71 -5.79
CA THR A 207 -12.54 10.53 -4.71
C THR A 207 -11.15 10.25 -5.29
N VAL A 208 -10.40 11.31 -5.52
CA VAL A 208 -9.00 11.23 -5.97
C VAL A 208 -8.09 11.45 -4.76
N GLY A 209 -7.06 10.62 -4.63
CA GLY A 209 -6.11 10.71 -3.52
C GLY A 209 -4.72 10.25 -3.88
N SER A 210 -3.76 10.69 -3.11
CA SER A 210 -2.37 10.23 -3.19
C SER A 210 -2.12 9.17 -2.13
N VAL A 211 -1.41 8.12 -2.49
CA VAL A 211 -0.96 7.10 -1.55
C VAL A 211 0.34 7.50 -0.88
N GLY A 212 0.50 7.10 0.38
CA GLY A 212 1.72 7.28 1.16
C GLY A 212 1.99 6.08 2.05
N ILE A 213 3.20 6.05 2.61
CA ILE A 213 3.59 5.12 3.67
C ILE A 213 3.13 5.72 5.01
N GLY A 214 2.42 4.92 5.80
CA GLY A 214 1.94 5.34 7.12
C GLY A 214 2.92 4.92 8.23
N VAL A 215 3.15 5.80 9.20
CA VAL A 215 3.87 5.51 10.45
C VAL A 215 3.05 6.00 11.65
N ARG A 216 3.36 5.52 12.85
CA ARG A 216 2.68 6.01 14.05
C ARG A 216 2.87 7.51 14.22
N LYS A 217 1.86 8.14 14.77
CA LYS A 217 1.89 9.57 15.10
C LYS A 217 3.08 9.90 16.00
N GLY A 218 3.86 10.92 15.62
CA GLY A 218 5.03 11.35 16.37
C GLY A 218 6.34 10.60 16.06
N GLU A 219 6.34 9.61 15.18
CA GLU A 219 7.54 8.88 14.73
C GLU A 219 8.37 9.71 13.70
N ALA A 220 8.66 10.97 14.04
CA ALA A 220 9.29 11.93 13.13
C ALA A 220 10.65 11.46 12.58
N ALA A 221 11.44 10.74 13.40
CA ALA A 221 12.73 10.22 12.96
C ALA A 221 12.60 9.14 11.88
N LEU A 222 11.66 8.20 12.03
CA LEU A 222 11.37 7.17 11.04
C LEU A 222 10.78 7.81 9.76
N LEU A 223 9.81 8.71 9.91
CA LEU A 223 9.20 9.42 8.79
C LEU A 223 10.24 10.22 7.99
N GLY A 224 11.15 10.91 8.67
CA GLY A 224 12.24 11.66 8.03
C GLY A 224 13.16 10.76 7.19
N LYS A 225 13.50 9.57 7.71
CA LYS A 225 14.30 8.57 6.96
C LYS A 225 13.55 8.07 5.72
N ILE A 226 12.25 7.75 5.87
CA ILE A 226 11.40 7.29 4.76
C ILE A 226 11.34 8.37 3.67
N ASN A 227 11.06 9.63 4.01
CA ASN A 227 10.97 10.71 3.03
C ASN A 227 12.31 11.01 2.34
N ALA A 228 13.41 10.98 3.09
CA ALA A 228 14.74 11.15 2.50
C ALA A 228 15.06 10.04 1.48
N SER A 229 14.71 8.79 1.80
CA SER A 229 14.86 7.66 0.87
C SER A 229 13.92 7.79 -0.32
N LEU A 230 12.65 8.15 -0.13
CA LEU A 230 11.71 8.38 -1.24
C LEU A 230 12.23 9.43 -2.22
N ALA A 231 12.76 10.54 -1.72
CA ALA A 231 13.34 11.60 -2.57
C ALA A 231 14.52 11.08 -3.41
N LYS A 232 15.42 10.28 -2.83
CA LYS A 232 16.53 9.65 -3.55
C LYS A 232 16.04 8.63 -4.59
N LEU A 233 15.09 7.76 -4.22
CA LEU A 233 14.55 6.72 -5.10
C LEU A 233 13.75 7.32 -6.26
N LYS A 234 13.13 8.46 -6.04
CA LYS A 234 12.49 9.26 -7.11
C LYS A 234 13.55 9.87 -8.03
N ALA A 235 14.55 10.53 -7.48
CA ALA A 235 15.58 11.22 -8.25
C ALA A 235 16.43 10.27 -9.13
N ASN A 236 16.66 9.03 -8.68
CA ASN A 236 17.44 8.03 -9.42
C ASN A 236 16.59 7.10 -10.32
N GLY A 237 15.27 7.34 -10.44
CA GLY A 237 14.35 6.57 -11.27
C GLY A 237 14.00 5.17 -10.74
N THR A 238 14.31 4.85 -9.48
CA THR A 238 13.96 3.54 -8.90
C THR A 238 12.45 3.38 -8.73
N ILE A 239 11.74 4.45 -8.33
CA ILE A 239 10.27 4.42 -8.22
C ILE A 239 9.64 4.12 -9.57
N ASP A 240 10.11 4.76 -10.64
CA ASP A 240 9.61 4.56 -11.99
C ASP A 240 9.81 3.11 -12.47
N LYS A 241 10.99 2.54 -12.20
CA LYS A 241 11.29 1.14 -12.51
C LYS A 241 10.38 0.17 -11.73
N ILE A 242 10.06 0.47 -10.47
CA ILE A 242 9.12 -0.33 -9.68
C ILE A 242 7.71 -0.24 -10.27
N LEU A 243 7.24 0.95 -10.63
CA LEU A 243 5.94 1.14 -11.25
C LEU A 243 5.85 0.38 -12.59
N ASP A 244 6.85 0.55 -13.47
CA ASP A 244 6.92 -0.13 -14.77
C ASP A 244 6.94 -1.67 -14.63
N LYS A 245 7.70 -2.20 -13.67
CA LYS A 245 7.72 -3.65 -13.36
C LYS A 245 6.32 -4.21 -13.13
N TRP A 246 5.45 -3.42 -12.52
CA TRP A 246 4.08 -3.81 -12.18
C TRP A 246 3.03 -3.28 -13.16
N GLY A 247 3.45 -2.69 -14.28
CA GLY A 247 2.58 -2.23 -15.36
C GLY A 247 1.85 -0.91 -15.09
N LEU A 248 2.31 -0.13 -14.13
CA LEU A 248 1.89 1.26 -13.93
C LEU A 248 2.95 2.21 -14.51
N LYS A 249 2.50 3.35 -15.04
CA LYS A 249 3.40 4.39 -15.52
C LYS A 249 3.67 5.41 -14.42
N ALA A 250 4.89 5.94 -14.41
CA ALA A 250 5.22 7.10 -13.62
C ALA A 250 4.27 8.26 -13.93
N GLN A 251 3.94 9.02 -12.91
CA GLN A 251 3.19 10.27 -13.05
C GLN A 251 4.21 11.40 -12.99
N GLY A 252 4.38 12.10 -14.11
CA GLY A 252 5.27 13.24 -14.21
C GLY A 252 4.88 14.41 -13.31
#